data_18e84be86fe67059d5ed3fc097288b67
#
_entry.id   18e84be86fe67059d5ed3fc097288b67
#
_cell.length_a   1.000
_cell.length_b   1.000
_cell.length_c   1.000
_cell.angle_alpha   90.00
_cell.angle_beta   90.00
_cell.angle_gamma   90.00
#
_symmetry.space_group_name_H-M   'P 1'
#
loop_
_entity.id
_entity.type
_entity.pdbx_description
1 polymer ?
#
loop_
_entity_poly.entity_id
_entity_poly.type
_entity_poly.pdbx_seq_one_letter_code
_entity_poly.pdbx_strand_id
1 'polypeptide(L)'
;MTPTEPLALEVTTHIPQEAGPSAAGCYIEKRRRVYLVPYNAFRKNKSWFNVPIDRRLYRALAAHEAAHAVGACNFKVPNPTIQATEYLAYVTMFSVMPTDLRTLALRNTRTQGFESLDRFTPLLYGFDPMRFGAEAYRHFSAVPDQTALIRDLLAGKVLRD
;
A
#
# COMPACT_ATOMS: atom_id res chain seq x y z
N MET A 1 4.87 -14.01 10.85
CA MET A 1 4.34 -15.36 10.51
C MET A 1 4.18 -15.44 9.02
N THR A 2 4.66 -16.51 8.42
CA THR A 2 4.34 -16.83 7.01
C THR A 2 2.91 -17.36 6.98
N PRO A 3 2.09 -17.01 5.98
CA PRO A 3 0.77 -17.63 5.80
C PRO A 3 0.91 -19.16 5.76
N THR A 4 0.13 -19.86 6.56
CA THR A 4 0.15 -21.35 6.60
C THR A 4 -0.46 -21.99 5.36
N GLU A 5 -1.13 -21.20 4.53
CA GLU A 5 -1.73 -21.63 3.28
C GLU A 5 -1.36 -20.69 2.14
N PRO A 6 -1.28 -21.19 0.90
CA PRO A 6 -0.96 -20.39 -0.27
C PRO A 6 -1.93 -19.21 -0.42
N LEU A 7 -1.38 -18.03 -0.73
CA LEU A 7 -2.14 -16.87 -1.15
C LEU A 7 -2.44 -16.98 -2.63
N ALA A 8 -3.71 -16.88 -3.02
CA ALA A 8 -4.09 -16.86 -4.42
C ALA A 8 -3.95 -15.44 -5.01
N LEU A 9 -3.39 -15.34 -6.21
CA LEU A 9 -3.37 -14.13 -7.02
C LEU A 9 -4.23 -14.36 -8.26
N GLU A 10 -5.18 -13.46 -8.50
CA GLU A 10 -6.03 -13.48 -9.69
C GLU A 10 -5.88 -12.18 -10.48
N VAL A 11 -5.54 -12.29 -11.75
CA VAL A 11 -5.54 -11.15 -12.68
C VAL A 11 -6.85 -11.15 -13.45
N THR A 12 -7.69 -10.16 -13.22
CA THR A 12 -9.05 -10.10 -13.74
C THR A 12 -9.47 -8.68 -14.10
N THR A 13 -10.33 -8.55 -15.11
CA THR A 13 -10.96 -7.26 -15.45
C THR A 13 -12.14 -6.92 -14.53
N HIS A 14 -12.59 -7.87 -13.70
CA HIS A 14 -13.73 -7.72 -12.79
C HIS A 14 -13.23 -7.73 -11.35
N ILE A 15 -12.75 -6.58 -10.88
CA ILE A 15 -12.39 -6.41 -9.47
C ILE A 15 -13.68 -6.51 -8.62
N PRO A 16 -13.66 -7.22 -7.47
CA PRO A 16 -14.80 -7.28 -6.57
C PRO A 16 -15.32 -5.90 -6.16
N GLN A 17 -16.63 -5.73 -6.11
CA GLN A 17 -17.27 -4.45 -5.79
C GLN A 17 -16.87 -3.90 -4.42
N GLU A 18 -16.54 -4.78 -3.48
CA GLU A 18 -16.06 -4.42 -2.14
C GLU A 18 -14.79 -3.52 -2.17
N ALA A 19 -14.01 -3.60 -3.26
CA ALA A 19 -12.80 -2.78 -3.44
C ALA A 19 -13.05 -1.35 -3.93
N GLY A 20 -14.30 -1.05 -4.31
CA GLY A 20 -14.66 0.23 -4.90
C GLY A 20 -14.48 0.29 -6.44
N PRO A 21 -15.11 1.29 -7.09
CA PRO A 21 -15.28 1.30 -8.55
C PRO A 21 -14.00 1.60 -9.35
N SER A 22 -12.99 2.17 -8.72
CA SER A 22 -11.73 2.56 -9.38
C SER A 22 -10.51 1.79 -8.90
N ALA A 23 -10.70 0.72 -8.12
CA ALA A 23 -9.60 -0.07 -7.61
C ALA A 23 -8.85 -0.78 -8.73
N ALA A 24 -7.53 -0.63 -8.76
CA ALA A 24 -6.64 -1.35 -9.67
C ALA A 24 -6.25 -2.73 -9.14
N GLY A 25 -6.42 -2.95 -7.86
CA GLY A 25 -6.25 -4.21 -7.15
C GLY A 25 -6.98 -4.19 -5.82
N CYS A 26 -7.06 -5.34 -5.16
CA CYS A 26 -7.50 -5.47 -3.79
C CYS A 26 -7.14 -6.84 -3.21
N TYR A 27 -7.01 -6.90 -1.89
CA TYR A 27 -7.02 -8.14 -1.15
C TYR A 27 -8.37 -8.37 -0.49
N ILE A 28 -9.00 -9.53 -0.72
CA ILE A 28 -10.24 -9.93 -0.07
C ILE A 28 -9.93 -11.03 0.94
N GLU A 29 -9.95 -10.68 2.22
CA GLU A 29 -9.54 -11.56 3.31
C GLU A 29 -10.38 -12.83 3.37
N LYS A 30 -11.72 -12.73 3.29
CA LYS A 30 -12.63 -13.87 3.29
C LYS A 30 -12.37 -14.89 2.18
N ARG A 31 -11.78 -14.44 1.06
CA ARG A 31 -11.42 -15.28 -0.09
C ARG A 31 -9.94 -15.65 -0.09
N ARG A 32 -9.13 -15.06 0.81
CA ARG A 32 -7.68 -15.19 0.87
C ARG A 32 -7.03 -14.94 -0.49
N ARG A 33 -7.51 -13.93 -1.22
CA ARG A 33 -7.15 -13.71 -2.61
C ARG A 33 -6.82 -12.25 -2.88
N VAL A 34 -5.72 -12.04 -3.56
CA VAL A 34 -5.34 -10.77 -4.17
C VAL A 34 -5.92 -10.73 -5.59
N TYR A 35 -6.60 -9.67 -5.92
CA TYR A 35 -7.10 -9.37 -7.27
C TYR A 35 -6.30 -8.21 -7.85
N LEU A 36 -5.97 -8.29 -9.12
CA LEU A 36 -5.31 -7.20 -9.87
C LEU A 36 -5.98 -7.05 -11.22
N VAL A 37 -6.18 -5.81 -11.68
CA VAL A 37 -6.52 -5.59 -13.08
C VAL A 37 -5.35 -6.02 -13.98
N PRO A 38 -5.58 -6.51 -15.21
CA PRO A 38 -4.51 -6.80 -16.15
C PRO A 38 -3.64 -5.56 -16.40
N TYR A 39 -2.34 -5.75 -16.62
CA TYR A 39 -1.41 -4.66 -16.90
C TYR A 39 -1.90 -3.69 -17.96
N ASN A 40 -2.46 -4.22 -19.06
CA ASN A 40 -2.98 -3.38 -20.15
C ASN A 40 -4.19 -2.53 -19.74
N ALA A 41 -5.00 -2.98 -18.79
CA ALA A 41 -6.09 -2.19 -18.21
C ALA A 41 -5.53 -1.12 -17.27
N PHE A 42 -4.62 -1.47 -16.36
CA PHE A 42 -3.97 -0.52 -15.46
C PHE A 42 -3.25 0.61 -16.21
N ARG A 43 -2.54 0.26 -17.29
CA ARG A 43 -1.81 1.21 -18.14
C ARG A 43 -2.71 2.27 -18.80
N LYS A 44 -4.02 2.03 -18.95
CA LYS A 44 -4.96 3.03 -19.49
C LYS A 44 -5.06 4.28 -18.61
N ASN A 45 -4.73 4.20 -17.33
CA ASN A 45 -4.67 5.34 -16.42
C ASN A 45 -3.48 6.29 -16.71
N LYS A 46 -2.59 5.92 -17.64
CA LYS A 46 -1.42 6.68 -18.11
C LYS A 46 -0.35 6.89 -17.03
N SER A 47 -0.71 7.38 -15.86
CA SER A 47 0.23 7.66 -14.76
C SER A 47 -0.32 7.25 -13.41
N TRP A 48 0.60 6.97 -12.47
CA TRP A 48 0.33 6.78 -11.04
C TRP A 48 1.52 7.35 -10.25
N PHE A 49 1.28 8.03 -9.14
CA PHE A 49 2.30 8.85 -8.46
C PHE A 49 3.00 9.86 -9.41
N ASN A 50 2.23 10.40 -10.38
CA ASN A 50 2.73 11.34 -11.39
C ASN A 50 3.93 10.81 -12.20
N VAL A 51 4.05 9.48 -12.33
CA VAL A 51 5.00 8.81 -13.21
C VAL A 51 4.26 7.92 -14.22
N PRO A 52 4.76 7.78 -15.46
CA PRO A 52 4.14 6.91 -16.45
C PRO A 52 4.05 5.47 -15.95
N ILE A 53 2.91 4.81 -16.20
CA ILE A 53 2.72 3.42 -15.82
C ILE A 53 3.52 2.51 -16.75
N ASP A 54 4.49 1.81 -16.17
CA ASP A 54 5.25 0.73 -16.79
C ASP A 54 5.09 -0.59 -16.00
N ARG A 55 5.77 -1.65 -16.43
CA ARG A 55 5.71 -2.95 -15.75
C ARG A 55 6.34 -2.93 -14.35
N ARG A 56 7.28 -2.00 -14.08
CA ARG A 56 7.91 -1.86 -12.77
C ARG A 56 6.92 -1.28 -11.77
N LEU A 57 6.16 -0.27 -12.20
CA LEU A 57 5.10 0.33 -11.38
C LEU A 57 3.94 -0.64 -11.16
N TYR A 58 3.63 -1.48 -12.17
CA TYR A 58 2.62 -2.54 -12.02
C TYR A 58 3.05 -3.63 -11.01
N ARG A 59 4.34 -3.97 -10.96
CA ARG A 59 4.88 -4.86 -9.92
C ARG A 59 4.77 -4.23 -8.53
N ALA A 60 4.97 -2.92 -8.43
CA ALA A 60 4.80 -2.21 -7.19
C ALA A 60 3.34 -2.22 -6.70
N LEU A 61 2.35 -2.08 -7.62
CA LEU A 61 0.93 -2.30 -7.31
C LEU A 61 0.70 -3.72 -6.76
N ALA A 62 1.24 -4.73 -7.42
CA ALA A 62 1.10 -6.10 -6.93
C ALA A 62 1.68 -6.31 -5.53
N ALA A 63 2.81 -5.65 -5.23
CA ALA A 63 3.41 -5.69 -3.89
C ALA A 63 2.55 -4.95 -2.84
N HIS A 64 1.89 -3.85 -3.21
CA HIS A 64 0.93 -3.15 -2.36
C HIS A 64 -0.21 -4.08 -1.95
N GLU A 65 -0.84 -4.75 -2.90
CA GLU A 65 -1.95 -5.67 -2.62
C GLU A 65 -1.51 -6.92 -1.86
N ALA A 66 -0.32 -7.43 -2.15
CA ALA A 66 0.26 -8.53 -1.39
C ALA A 66 0.56 -8.12 0.07
N ALA A 67 0.93 -6.87 0.31
CA ALA A 67 1.17 -6.37 1.66
C ALA A 67 -0.11 -6.35 2.51
N HIS A 68 -1.28 -6.06 1.93
CA HIS A 68 -2.56 -6.21 2.63
C HIS A 68 -2.78 -7.66 3.08
N ALA A 69 -2.49 -8.63 2.22
CA ALA A 69 -2.62 -10.05 2.56
C ALA A 69 -1.65 -10.49 3.66
N VAL A 70 -0.39 -10.02 3.59
CA VAL A 70 0.61 -10.28 4.63
C VAL A 70 0.21 -9.59 5.93
N GLY A 71 -0.26 -8.35 5.85
CA GLY A 71 -0.75 -7.58 6.99
C GLY A 71 -1.89 -8.28 7.71
N ALA A 72 -2.90 -8.75 6.99
CA ALA A 72 -4.06 -9.46 7.55
C ALA A 72 -3.65 -10.69 8.39
N CYS A 73 -2.54 -11.36 8.01
CA CYS A 73 -2.02 -12.50 8.77
C CYS A 73 -1.14 -12.09 9.97
N ASN A 74 -0.70 -10.83 10.05
CA ASN A 74 0.32 -10.40 11.02
C ASN A 74 -0.17 -9.34 12.00
N PHE A 75 -1.22 -8.57 11.68
CA PHE A 75 -1.83 -7.68 12.66
C PHE A 75 -2.31 -8.46 13.89
N LYS A 76 -2.04 -7.91 15.08
CA LYS A 76 -2.41 -8.50 16.39
C LYS A 76 -3.75 -7.97 16.89
N VAL A 77 -4.32 -6.98 16.21
CA VAL A 77 -5.63 -6.42 16.49
C VAL A 77 -6.64 -6.94 15.47
N PRO A 78 -7.89 -7.23 15.89
CA PRO A 78 -8.88 -7.87 15.02
C PRO A 78 -9.35 -6.98 13.86
N ASN A 79 -9.30 -5.67 14.03
CA ASN A 79 -9.74 -4.69 13.03
C ASN A 79 -8.70 -3.57 12.95
N PRO A 80 -7.58 -3.77 12.25
CA PRO A 80 -6.63 -2.69 12.06
C PRO A 80 -7.27 -1.54 11.29
N THR A 81 -6.88 -0.31 11.63
CA THR A 81 -7.42 0.87 10.95
C THR A 81 -6.99 0.91 9.49
N ILE A 82 -7.77 1.61 8.65
CA ILE A 82 -7.43 1.76 7.24
C ILE A 82 -6.07 2.44 7.06
N GLN A 83 -5.77 3.46 7.86
CA GLN A 83 -4.49 4.15 7.79
C GLN A 83 -3.32 3.24 8.18
N ALA A 84 -3.51 2.28 9.09
CA ALA A 84 -2.46 1.33 9.46
C ALA A 84 -2.21 0.31 8.34
N THR A 85 -3.26 -0.23 7.73
CA THR A 85 -3.15 -1.18 6.63
C THR A 85 -2.56 -0.54 5.38
N GLU A 86 -2.98 0.67 5.04
CA GLU A 86 -2.47 1.41 3.89
C GLU A 86 -1.03 1.90 4.11
N TYR A 87 -0.69 2.32 5.33
CA TYR A 87 0.69 2.67 5.67
C TYR A 87 1.63 1.49 5.38
N LEU A 88 1.29 0.29 5.87
CA LEU A 88 2.06 -0.92 5.62
C LEU A 88 2.18 -1.22 4.12
N ALA A 89 1.07 -1.14 3.39
CA ALA A 89 1.00 -1.45 1.98
C ALA A 89 1.84 -0.48 1.13
N TYR A 90 1.76 0.82 1.38
CA TYR A 90 2.55 1.81 0.65
C TYR A 90 4.04 1.74 1.01
N VAL A 91 4.39 1.55 2.27
CA VAL A 91 5.79 1.35 2.67
C VAL A 91 6.38 0.13 1.96
N THR A 92 5.66 -0.98 1.91
CA THR A 92 6.08 -2.19 1.18
C THR A 92 6.24 -1.90 -0.31
N MET A 93 5.23 -1.27 -0.93
CA MET A 93 5.23 -0.89 -2.34
C MET A 93 6.48 -0.09 -2.71
N PHE A 94 6.74 1.00 -2.00
CA PHE A 94 7.88 1.86 -2.27
C PHE A 94 9.23 1.17 -1.97
N SER A 95 9.27 0.30 -0.96
CA SER A 95 10.49 -0.45 -0.62
C SER A 95 10.93 -1.41 -1.73
N VAL A 96 10.00 -2.01 -2.45
CA VAL A 96 10.31 -2.92 -3.57
C VAL A 96 10.47 -2.23 -4.91
N MET A 97 10.11 -0.94 -5.02
CA MET A 97 10.35 -0.19 -6.25
C MET A 97 11.86 -0.07 -6.55
N PRO A 98 12.27 -0.18 -7.81
CA PRO A 98 13.60 0.26 -8.24
C PRO A 98 13.88 1.69 -7.81
N THR A 99 15.10 1.96 -7.38
CA THR A 99 15.49 3.26 -6.77
C THR A 99 15.21 4.45 -7.67
N ASP A 100 15.46 4.33 -8.97
CA ASP A 100 15.18 5.38 -9.96
C ASP A 100 13.70 5.72 -10.04
N LEU A 101 12.84 4.70 -10.13
CA LEU A 101 11.39 4.85 -10.18
C LEU A 101 10.84 5.43 -8.87
N ARG A 102 11.29 4.91 -7.74
CA ARG A 102 10.92 5.39 -6.40
C ARG A 102 11.27 6.86 -6.21
N THR A 103 12.50 7.23 -6.54
CA THR A 103 12.96 8.62 -6.44
C THR A 103 12.13 9.55 -7.32
N LEU A 104 11.80 9.12 -8.55
CA LEU A 104 10.97 9.90 -9.46
C LEU A 104 9.56 10.08 -8.92
N ALA A 105 8.91 9.00 -8.45
CA ALA A 105 7.57 9.03 -7.90
C ALA A 105 7.48 9.93 -6.65
N LEU A 106 8.42 9.80 -5.72
CA LEU A 106 8.49 10.65 -4.53
C LEU A 106 8.72 12.13 -4.88
N ARG A 107 9.61 12.42 -5.85
CA ARG A 107 9.86 13.79 -6.30
C ARG A 107 8.62 14.43 -6.94
N ASN A 108 7.90 13.65 -7.77
CA ASN A 108 6.74 14.14 -8.50
C ASN A 108 5.49 14.26 -7.62
N THR A 109 5.43 13.52 -6.50
CA THR A 109 4.41 13.71 -5.46
C THR A 109 4.94 14.77 -4.48
N ARG A 110 4.69 16.04 -4.79
CA ARG A 110 5.19 17.21 -4.07
C ARG A 110 4.69 17.24 -2.62
N THR A 111 5.48 16.71 -1.70
CA THR A 111 5.18 16.67 -0.27
C THR A 111 6.45 16.97 0.53
N GLN A 112 6.28 17.50 1.73
CA GLN A 112 7.42 17.87 2.59
C GLN A 112 7.83 16.77 3.57
N GLY A 113 7.05 15.69 3.64
CA GLY A 113 7.19 14.67 4.68
C GLY A 113 6.35 14.99 5.92
N PHE A 114 5.96 13.96 6.65
CA PHE A 114 5.32 14.09 7.95
C PHE A 114 6.29 13.62 9.04
N GLU A 115 6.45 14.45 10.06
CA GLU A 115 7.28 14.11 11.22
C GLU A 115 6.53 13.25 12.24
N SER A 116 5.18 13.28 12.20
CA SER A 116 4.30 12.58 13.15
C SER A 116 3.34 11.65 12.46
N LEU A 117 3.12 10.48 13.07
CA LEU A 117 2.12 9.50 12.65
C LEU A 117 0.68 10.03 12.72
N ASP A 118 0.38 11.03 13.55
CA ASP A 118 -0.96 11.61 13.67
C ASP A 118 -1.47 12.28 12.39
N ARG A 119 -0.56 12.54 11.44
CA ARG A 119 -0.91 13.10 10.13
C ARG A 119 -1.51 12.07 9.18
N PHE A 120 -1.31 10.79 9.46
CA PHE A 120 -1.85 9.70 8.65
C PHE A 120 -3.28 9.38 9.09
N THR A 121 -4.24 10.04 8.49
CA THR A 121 -5.66 9.91 8.83
C THR A 121 -6.43 9.21 7.71
N PRO A 122 -7.60 8.58 8.01
CA PRO A 122 -8.50 8.06 6.98
C PRO A 122 -8.90 9.13 5.96
N LEU A 123 -9.04 10.38 6.43
CA LEU A 123 -9.40 11.52 5.60
C LEU A 123 -8.33 11.82 4.56
N LEU A 124 -7.05 11.88 4.97
CA LEU A 124 -5.93 12.07 4.04
C LEU A 124 -5.90 10.96 2.98
N TYR A 125 -6.04 9.71 3.42
CA TYR A 125 -6.08 8.57 2.49
C TYR A 125 -7.24 8.68 1.50
N GLY A 126 -8.44 8.99 1.98
CA GLY A 126 -9.62 9.12 1.13
C GLY A 126 -9.55 10.24 0.10
N PHE A 127 -8.91 11.37 0.45
CA PHE A 127 -8.78 12.51 -0.47
C PHE A 127 -7.58 12.42 -1.42
N ASP A 128 -6.44 11.93 -0.93
CA ASP A 128 -5.20 11.89 -1.71
C ASP A 128 -4.35 10.66 -1.32
N PRO A 129 -4.73 9.48 -1.83
CA PRO A 129 -4.02 8.23 -1.52
C PRO A 129 -2.56 8.23 -2.03
N MET A 130 -2.26 8.96 -3.11
CA MET A 130 -0.88 9.07 -3.61
C MET A 130 -0.02 9.89 -2.66
N ARG A 131 -0.55 11.00 -2.15
CA ARG A 131 0.13 11.79 -1.12
C ARG A 131 0.32 10.97 0.15
N PHE A 132 -0.75 10.33 0.63
CA PHE A 132 -0.66 9.45 1.80
C PHE A 132 0.49 8.43 1.64
N GLY A 133 0.55 7.74 0.50
CA GLY A 133 1.57 6.72 0.25
C GLY A 133 2.99 7.28 0.18
N ALA A 134 3.19 8.41 -0.49
CA ALA A 134 4.50 9.06 -0.56
C ALA A 134 4.98 9.54 0.81
N GLU A 135 4.09 10.12 1.62
CA GLU A 135 4.38 10.55 2.98
C GLU A 135 4.66 9.37 3.92
N ALA A 136 3.89 8.28 3.80
CA ALA A 136 4.13 7.07 4.58
C ALA A 136 5.55 6.52 4.37
N TYR A 137 5.99 6.45 3.10
CA TYR A 137 7.33 5.98 2.81
C TYR A 137 8.43 6.97 3.27
N ARG A 138 8.23 8.29 3.12
CA ARG A 138 9.16 9.32 3.62
C ARG A 138 9.31 9.22 5.14
N HIS A 139 8.18 9.16 5.85
CA HIS A 139 8.18 8.97 7.30
C HIS A 139 8.93 7.69 7.69
N PHE A 140 8.55 6.55 7.10
CA PHE A 140 9.22 5.27 7.35
C PHE A 140 10.73 5.33 7.13
N SER A 141 11.16 5.95 6.04
CA SER A 141 12.58 6.06 5.68
C SER A 141 13.38 6.96 6.64
N ALA A 142 12.71 7.89 7.33
CA ALA A 142 13.32 8.81 8.28
C ALA A 142 13.40 8.24 9.71
N VAL A 143 12.60 7.19 10.01
CA VAL A 143 12.59 6.59 11.35
C VAL A 143 13.86 5.77 11.58
N PRO A 144 14.60 6.01 12.69
CA PRO A 144 15.84 5.29 12.98
C PRO A 144 15.66 3.77 13.17
N ASP A 145 14.58 3.35 13.84
CA ASP A 145 14.25 1.92 14.04
C ASP A 145 12.96 1.56 13.29
N GLN A 146 13.13 1.28 12.00
CA GLN A 146 12.03 0.86 11.11
C GLN A 146 11.41 -0.47 11.56
N THR A 147 12.21 -1.37 12.13
CA THR A 147 11.72 -2.67 12.62
C THR A 147 10.81 -2.49 13.82
N ALA A 148 11.17 -1.63 14.77
CA ALA A 148 10.31 -1.31 15.91
C ALA A 148 9.00 -0.66 15.45
N LEU A 149 9.07 0.28 14.50
CA LEU A 149 7.87 0.92 13.95
C LEU A 149 6.91 -0.10 13.33
N ILE A 150 7.39 -1.00 12.48
CA ILE A 150 6.52 -2.05 11.87
C ILE A 150 5.98 -2.99 12.94
N ARG A 151 6.78 -3.39 13.91
CA ARG A 151 6.32 -4.23 15.05
C ARG A 151 5.19 -3.53 15.83
N ASP A 152 5.32 -2.23 16.12
CA ASP A 152 4.32 -1.48 16.87
C ASP A 152 3.06 -1.19 16.03
N LEU A 153 3.22 -1.00 14.73
CA LEU A 153 2.11 -0.93 13.78
C LEU A 153 1.29 -2.23 13.78
N LEU A 154 1.95 -3.37 13.62
CA LEU A 154 1.30 -4.68 13.61
C LEU A 154 0.68 -5.04 14.96
N ALA A 155 1.25 -4.53 16.05
CA ALA A 155 0.69 -4.68 17.39
C ALA A 155 -0.50 -3.75 17.68
N GLY A 156 -0.86 -2.85 16.74
CA GLY A 156 -1.90 -1.85 16.93
C GLY A 156 -1.58 -0.80 17.99
N LYS A 157 -0.30 -0.47 18.20
CA LYS A 157 0.12 0.55 19.16
C LYS A 157 0.17 1.94 18.54
N VAL A 158 0.30 2.02 17.23
CA VAL A 158 0.34 3.26 16.44
C VAL A 158 -0.70 3.22 15.33
N LEU A 159 -1.05 4.39 14.77
CA LEU A 159 -2.09 4.57 13.74
C LEU A 159 -3.44 3.96 14.18
N ARG A 160 -3.81 4.20 15.45
CA ARG A 160 -5.13 3.88 16.00
C ARG A 160 -6.13 4.98 15.65
N ASP A 161 -7.42 4.67 15.83
CA ASP A 161 -8.50 5.67 15.87
C ASP A 161 -8.41 6.48 17.16
#